data_0657bc341cd96be41108898ff83a0b5c
#
_entry.id   0657bc341cd96be41108898ff83a0b5c
#
_cell.length_a   1.000
_cell.length_b   1.000
_cell.length_c   1.000
_cell.angle_alpha   90.00
_cell.angle_beta   90.00
_cell.angle_gamma   90.00
#
_symmetry.space_group_name_H-M   'P 1'
#
loop_
_entity.id
_entity.type
_entity.pdbx_description
1 polymer ?
#
loop_
_entity_poly.entity_id
_entity_poly.type
_entity_poly.pdbx_seq_one_letter_code
_entity_poly.pdbx_strand_id
1 'polypeptide(L)'
;GLGNEAFKLLHRMHDDRMKPDRVTFLSLLKACVGLSSLTLGKRVHVHIILNGYGTDIKIGNTVIDMYAKCGSMVHAQQLFDQLPTKDAITWTAMVAGYVQHRQFNEAFNLFWAMQNELIEPTEATYVSILKGCGEIGSLEQGHQIHALILRSGFQTTIPIESTLIDMYCKCGSVRRAREVFDQMRKHDVISWTAMIIGYAQHGHGKEALIITKEMLAKGVIPDHITFMGILSACNHMGLVEDALSYFHSMS
;
A
#
# COMPACT_ATOMS: atom_id res chain seq x y z
N GLY A 1 13.51 21.63 5.97
CA GLY A 1 13.54 20.19 6.06
C GLY A 1 14.60 19.59 5.13
N LEU A 2 14.92 18.30 5.34
CA LEU A 2 16.00 17.59 4.61
C LEU A 2 15.87 17.63 3.08
N GLY A 3 14.64 17.72 2.56
CA GLY A 3 14.40 17.83 1.13
C GLY A 3 15.01 19.09 0.48
N ASN A 4 14.88 20.24 1.15
CA ASN A 4 15.45 21.50 0.66
C ASN A 4 16.98 21.48 0.69
N GLU A 5 17.57 20.81 1.68
CA GLU A 5 19.03 20.64 1.77
C GLU A 5 19.58 19.81 0.61
N ALA A 6 18.86 18.76 0.18
CA ALA A 6 19.27 17.96 -0.96
C ALA A 6 19.39 18.79 -2.25
N PHE A 7 18.48 19.75 -2.47
CA PHE A 7 18.56 20.65 -3.63
C PHE A 7 19.67 21.69 -3.51
N LYS A 8 19.96 22.20 -2.31
CA LYS A 8 21.12 23.08 -2.08
C LYS A 8 22.42 22.35 -2.39
N LEU A 9 22.54 21.08 -1.99
CA LEU A 9 23.70 20.25 -2.31
C LEU A 9 23.85 20.02 -3.83
N LEU A 10 22.74 19.80 -4.56
CA LEU A 10 22.77 19.69 -6.01
C LEU A 10 23.32 20.97 -6.66
N HIS A 11 22.90 22.16 -6.20
CA HIS A 11 23.45 23.42 -6.70
C HIS A 11 24.95 23.54 -6.43
N ARG A 12 25.41 23.20 -5.22
CA ARG A 12 26.83 23.18 -4.89
C ARG A 12 27.63 22.21 -5.78
N MET A 13 27.09 20.98 -6.01
CA MET A 13 27.72 20.04 -6.94
C MET A 13 27.89 20.64 -8.34
N HIS A 14 26.90 21.40 -8.82
CA HIS A 14 26.96 22.06 -10.10
C HIS A 14 28.05 23.17 -10.11
N ASP A 15 28.13 23.98 -9.05
CA ASP A 15 29.14 25.03 -8.89
C ASP A 15 30.56 24.43 -8.84
N ASP A 16 30.70 23.28 -8.18
CA ASP A 16 31.97 22.52 -8.07
C ASP A 16 32.27 21.67 -9.33
N ARG A 17 31.49 21.80 -10.41
CA ARG A 17 31.57 21.03 -11.67
C ARG A 17 31.51 19.49 -11.44
N MET A 18 30.93 19.04 -10.36
CA MET A 18 30.72 17.63 -10.09
C MET A 18 29.45 17.13 -10.78
N LYS A 19 29.54 15.98 -11.46
CA LYS A 19 28.39 15.38 -12.12
C LYS A 19 27.58 14.55 -11.08
N PRO A 20 26.25 14.76 -10.99
CA PRO A 20 25.39 13.91 -10.19
C PRO A 20 25.46 12.47 -10.68
N ASP A 21 25.59 11.54 -9.76
CA ASP A 21 25.54 10.11 -10.01
C ASP A 21 24.15 9.54 -9.78
N ARG A 22 24.01 8.23 -9.96
CA ARG A 22 22.78 7.50 -9.73
C ARG A 22 22.24 7.68 -8.31
N VAL A 23 23.10 7.63 -7.30
CA VAL A 23 22.69 7.74 -5.88
C VAL A 23 22.17 9.14 -5.60
N THR A 24 22.81 10.15 -6.16
CA THR A 24 22.38 11.54 -6.09
C THR A 24 20.97 11.71 -6.66
N PHE A 25 20.68 11.17 -7.86
CA PHE A 25 19.35 11.27 -8.46
C PHE A 25 18.28 10.53 -7.66
N LEU A 26 18.56 9.32 -7.16
CA LEU A 26 17.63 8.58 -6.31
C LEU A 26 17.29 9.34 -5.02
N SER A 27 18.28 10.00 -4.43
CA SER A 27 18.11 10.82 -3.22
C SER A 27 17.27 12.07 -3.49
N LEU A 28 17.50 12.74 -4.63
CA LEU A 28 16.71 13.89 -5.07
C LEU A 28 15.26 13.53 -5.36
N LEU A 29 15.00 12.40 -6.02
CA LEU A 29 13.65 11.93 -6.28
C LEU A 29 12.88 11.65 -4.97
N LYS A 30 13.54 11.00 -3.99
CA LYS A 30 12.95 10.82 -2.65
C LYS A 30 12.67 12.16 -1.96
N ALA A 31 13.55 13.14 -2.10
CA ALA A 31 13.32 14.49 -1.58
C ALA A 31 12.11 15.18 -2.24
N CYS A 32 11.93 15.01 -3.56
CA CYS A 32 10.73 15.50 -4.28
C CYS A 32 9.43 14.91 -3.71
N VAL A 33 9.43 13.60 -3.44
CA VAL A 33 8.28 12.91 -2.81
C VAL A 33 8.02 13.47 -1.42
N GLY A 34 9.05 13.60 -0.58
CA GLY A 34 8.92 14.14 0.77
C GLY A 34 8.43 15.59 0.83
N LEU A 35 8.69 16.37 -0.24
CA LEU A 35 8.21 17.74 -0.41
C LEU A 35 6.87 17.82 -1.17
N SER A 36 6.35 16.69 -1.66
CA SER A 36 5.18 16.60 -2.54
C SER A 36 5.26 17.56 -3.74
N SER A 37 6.47 17.78 -4.28
CA SER A 37 6.73 18.80 -5.29
C SER A 37 6.90 18.21 -6.69
N LEU A 38 5.83 18.22 -7.46
CA LEU A 38 5.84 17.81 -8.88
C LEU A 38 6.81 18.67 -9.72
N THR A 39 6.88 19.97 -9.46
CA THR A 39 7.75 20.90 -10.20
C THR A 39 9.22 20.52 -10.05
N LEU A 40 9.66 20.24 -8.81
CA LEU A 40 11.02 19.79 -8.56
C LEU A 40 11.26 18.42 -9.18
N GLY A 41 10.29 17.50 -9.08
CA GLY A 41 10.36 16.19 -9.69
C GLY A 41 10.58 16.25 -11.21
N LYS A 42 9.83 17.10 -11.92
CA LYS A 42 10.02 17.32 -13.36
C LYS A 42 11.43 17.84 -13.68
N ARG A 43 11.94 18.79 -12.91
CA ARG A 43 13.31 19.30 -13.10
C ARG A 43 14.36 18.22 -12.90
N VAL A 44 14.24 17.42 -11.83
CA VAL A 44 15.16 16.29 -11.59
C VAL A 44 15.10 15.29 -12.73
N HIS A 45 13.90 14.97 -13.25
CA HIS A 45 13.74 14.05 -14.38
C HIS A 45 14.46 14.56 -15.64
N VAL A 46 14.35 15.84 -15.95
CA VAL A 46 15.12 16.45 -17.06
C VAL A 46 16.63 16.29 -16.85
N HIS A 47 17.13 16.56 -15.63
CA HIS A 47 18.56 16.37 -15.32
C HIS A 47 18.99 14.90 -15.44
N ILE A 48 18.14 13.94 -15.06
CA ILE A 48 18.39 12.50 -15.24
C ILE A 48 18.60 12.18 -16.72
N ILE A 49 17.75 12.68 -17.61
CA ILE A 49 17.85 12.47 -19.06
C ILE A 49 19.12 13.10 -19.60
N LEU A 50 19.41 14.36 -19.25
CA LEU A 50 20.58 15.08 -19.72
C LEU A 50 21.91 14.46 -19.27
N ASN A 51 21.93 13.74 -18.15
CA ASN A 51 23.09 13.00 -17.65
C ASN A 51 23.17 11.55 -18.15
N GLY A 52 22.30 11.13 -19.08
CA GLY A 52 22.36 9.83 -19.73
C GLY A 52 21.72 8.68 -18.95
N TYR A 53 20.94 8.97 -17.92
CA TYR A 53 20.24 7.95 -17.11
C TYR A 53 18.80 7.69 -17.55
N GLY A 54 18.36 8.23 -18.68
CA GLY A 54 16.97 8.15 -19.13
C GLY A 54 16.45 6.71 -19.39
N THR A 55 17.36 5.76 -19.66
CA THR A 55 17.04 4.34 -19.89
C THR A 55 17.38 3.44 -18.70
N ASP A 56 17.87 3.99 -17.59
CA ASP A 56 18.17 3.22 -16.39
C ASP A 56 16.86 2.80 -15.69
N ILE A 57 16.58 1.50 -15.69
CA ILE A 57 15.31 0.96 -15.16
C ILE A 57 15.09 1.29 -13.66
N LYS A 58 16.15 1.27 -12.84
CA LYS A 58 16.01 1.57 -11.39
C LYS A 58 15.71 3.04 -11.15
N ILE A 59 16.29 3.93 -11.94
CA ILE A 59 15.96 5.36 -11.89
C ILE A 59 14.56 5.56 -12.46
N GLY A 60 14.22 4.93 -13.59
CA GLY A 60 12.90 4.98 -14.19
C GLY A 60 11.79 4.58 -13.23
N ASN A 61 11.98 3.46 -12.51
CA ASN A 61 11.04 3.02 -11.47
C ASN A 61 10.84 4.06 -10.37
N THR A 62 11.94 4.71 -9.94
CA THR A 62 11.85 5.76 -8.90
C THR A 62 11.22 7.05 -9.43
N VAL A 63 11.43 7.39 -10.72
CA VAL A 63 10.76 8.55 -11.35
C VAL A 63 9.26 8.28 -11.48
N ILE A 64 8.86 7.06 -11.87
CA ILE A 64 7.43 6.66 -11.92
C ILE A 64 6.80 6.81 -10.53
N ASP A 65 7.43 6.24 -9.49
CA ASP A 65 6.96 6.34 -8.11
C ASP A 65 6.87 7.80 -7.64
N MET A 66 7.86 8.62 -7.98
CA MET A 66 7.86 10.06 -7.70
C MET A 66 6.69 10.76 -8.38
N TYR A 67 6.45 10.51 -9.68
CA TYR A 67 5.32 11.12 -10.38
C TYR A 67 3.98 10.70 -9.79
N ALA A 68 3.81 9.42 -9.49
CA ALA A 68 2.62 8.90 -8.84
C ALA A 68 2.39 9.58 -7.48
N LYS A 69 3.40 9.60 -6.60
CA LYS A 69 3.29 10.21 -5.26
C LYS A 69 3.12 11.73 -5.28
N CYS A 70 3.62 12.40 -6.32
CA CYS A 70 3.42 13.84 -6.52
C CYS A 70 2.13 14.18 -7.27
N GLY A 71 1.22 13.21 -7.49
CA GLY A 71 -0.11 13.43 -8.04
C GLY A 71 -0.20 13.46 -9.56
N SER A 72 0.79 12.95 -10.29
CA SER A 72 0.80 13.01 -11.75
C SER A 72 0.90 11.65 -12.43
N MET A 73 -0.21 10.91 -12.44
CA MET A 73 -0.30 9.62 -13.14
C MET A 73 -0.07 9.74 -14.65
N VAL A 74 -0.41 10.88 -15.25
CA VAL A 74 -0.17 11.13 -16.68
C VAL A 74 1.33 11.05 -17.02
N HIS A 75 2.21 11.70 -16.24
CA HIS A 75 3.66 11.64 -16.47
C HIS A 75 4.24 10.26 -16.09
N ALA A 76 3.69 9.62 -15.06
CA ALA A 76 4.07 8.25 -14.70
C ALA A 76 3.78 7.29 -15.86
N GLN A 77 2.58 7.38 -16.47
CA GLN A 77 2.18 6.55 -17.61
C GLN A 77 3.05 6.82 -18.84
N GLN A 78 3.28 8.10 -19.18
CA GLN A 78 4.16 8.45 -20.31
C GLN A 78 5.55 7.83 -20.19
N LEU A 79 6.16 7.91 -18.99
CA LEU A 79 7.45 7.29 -18.76
C LEU A 79 7.37 5.75 -18.79
N PHE A 80 6.35 5.16 -18.20
CA PHE A 80 6.12 3.72 -18.23
C PHE A 80 6.06 3.20 -19.68
N ASP A 81 5.35 3.90 -20.56
CA ASP A 81 5.23 3.53 -21.99
C ASP A 81 6.56 3.65 -22.74
N GLN A 82 7.39 4.65 -22.39
CA GLN A 82 8.67 4.92 -23.02
C GLN A 82 9.81 4.01 -22.57
N LEU A 83 9.68 3.37 -21.38
CA LEU A 83 10.72 2.47 -20.88
C LEU A 83 10.87 1.26 -21.81
N PRO A 84 12.10 0.96 -22.31
CA PRO A 84 12.34 -0.13 -23.23
C PRO A 84 12.11 -1.51 -22.61
N THR A 85 12.32 -1.62 -21.30
CA THR A 85 12.07 -2.83 -20.52
C THR A 85 11.37 -2.46 -19.23
N LYS A 86 10.49 -3.34 -18.77
CA LYS A 86 9.70 -3.16 -17.56
C LYS A 86 9.87 -4.41 -16.68
N ASP A 87 10.34 -4.21 -15.46
CA ASP A 87 10.43 -5.29 -14.48
C ASP A 87 9.20 -5.29 -13.55
N ALA A 88 9.10 -6.28 -12.67
CA ALA A 88 8.01 -6.38 -11.71
C ALA A 88 7.87 -5.12 -10.83
N ILE A 89 8.97 -4.39 -10.57
CA ILE A 89 8.95 -3.16 -9.77
C ILE A 89 8.31 -2.02 -10.58
N THR A 90 8.60 -1.93 -11.90
CA THR A 90 7.97 -0.95 -12.80
C THR A 90 6.45 -1.10 -12.80
N TRP A 91 5.96 -2.32 -13.01
CA TRP A 91 4.53 -2.63 -13.02
C TRP A 91 3.89 -2.37 -11.65
N THR A 92 4.55 -2.81 -10.57
CA THR A 92 4.07 -2.57 -9.19
C THR A 92 3.91 -1.09 -8.88
N ALA A 93 4.89 -0.26 -9.28
CA ALA A 93 4.83 1.19 -9.06
C ALA A 93 3.61 1.82 -9.74
N MET A 94 3.29 1.38 -10.97
CA MET A 94 2.14 1.87 -11.71
C MET A 94 0.81 1.40 -11.10
N VAL A 95 0.69 0.10 -10.78
CA VAL A 95 -0.51 -0.46 -10.13
C VAL A 95 -0.78 0.25 -8.81
N ALA A 96 0.25 0.39 -7.96
CA ALA A 96 0.14 1.09 -6.67
C ALA A 96 -0.24 2.57 -6.85
N GLY A 97 0.36 3.25 -7.83
CA GLY A 97 0.05 4.63 -8.17
C GLY A 97 -1.40 4.81 -8.56
N TYR A 98 -1.93 3.98 -9.45
CA TYR A 98 -3.33 4.05 -9.87
C TYR A 98 -4.30 3.76 -8.72
N VAL A 99 -4.01 2.76 -7.87
CA VAL A 99 -4.82 2.49 -6.66
C VAL A 99 -4.82 3.68 -5.72
N GLN A 100 -3.65 4.29 -5.46
CA GLN A 100 -3.51 5.47 -4.59
C GLN A 100 -4.34 6.66 -5.10
N HIS A 101 -4.43 6.81 -6.43
CA HIS A 101 -5.23 7.88 -7.07
C HIS A 101 -6.67 7.46 -7.36
N ARG A 102 -7.14 6.34 -6.80
CA ARG A 102 -8.51 5.81 -6.95
C ARG A 102 -8.92 5.56 -8.42
N GLN A 103 -7.93 5.37 -9.29
CA GLN A 103 -8.09 4.97 -10.69
C GLN A 103 -8.05 3.45 -10.80
N PHE A 104 -9.07 2.81 -10.23
CA PHE A 104 -9.07 1.37 -10.00
C PHE A 104 -9.14 0.56 -11.30
N ASN A 105 -9.90 1.03 -12.30
CA ASN A 105 -10.00 0.35 -13.59
C ASN A 105 -8.63 0.24 -14.27
N GLU A 106 -7.86 1.32 -14.26
CA GLU A 106 -6.51 1.38 -14.82
C GLU A 106 -5.57 0.46 -14.03
N ALA A 107 -5.69 0.44 -12.70
CA ALA A 107 -4.90 -0.46 -11.86
C ALA A 107 -5.17 -1.93 -12.18
N PHE A 108 -6.45 -2.34 -12.34
CA PHE A 108 -6.82 -3.70 -12.71
C PHE A 108 -6.35 -4.04 -14.12
N ASN A 109 -6.55 -3.16 -15.09
CA ASN A 109 -6.08 -3.37 -16.45
C ASN A 109 -4.57 -3.60 -16.49
N LEU A 110 -3.79 -2.81 -15.76
CA LEU A 110 -2.35 -2.99 -15.66
C LEU A 110 -1.96 -4.28 -14.94
N PHE A 111 -2.66 -4.63 -13.87
CA PHE A 111 -2.41 -5.90 -13.16
C PHE A 111 -2.60 -7.11 -14.09
N TRP A 112 -3.68 -7.13 -14.87
CA TRP A 112 -3.92 -8.23 -15.83
C TRP A 112 -2.96 -8.17 -17.02
N ALA A 113 -2.57 -6.98 -17.49
CA ALA A 113 -1.55 -6.82 -18.51
C ALA A 113 -0.20 -7.38 -18.06
N MET A 114 0.21 -7.12 -16.81
CA MET A 114 1.42 -7.69 -16.19
C MET A 114 1.41 -9.23 -16.24
N GLN A 115 0.24 -9.85 -15.94
CA GLN A 115 0.07 -11.31 -16.03
C GLN A 115 0.20 -11.82 -17.47
N ASN A 116 -0.37 -11.11 -18.45
CA ASN A 116 -0.29 -11.47 -19.86
C ASN A 116 1.14 -11.38 -20.41
N GLU A 117 1.94 -10.46 -19.88
CA GLU A 117 3.38 -10.34 -20.17
C GLU A 117 4.24 -11.36 -19.41
N LEU A 118 3.62 -12.29 -18.68
CA LEU A 118 4.28 -13.31 -17.87
C LEU A 118 5.23 -12.74 -16.81
N ILE A 119 4.95 -11.55 -16.34
CA ILE A 119 5.71 -10.92 -15.26
C ILE A 119 5.02 -11.27 -13.93
N GLU A 120 5.74 -11.93 -13.04
CA GLU A 120 5.20 -12.35 -11.74
C GLU A 120 4.94 -11.15 -10.82
N PRO A 121 3.72 -11.02 -10.25
CA PRO A 121 3.45 -9.99 -9.27
C PRO A 121 4.27 -10.16 -8.00
N THR A 122 4.69 -9.03 -7.43
CA THR A 122 5.35 -9.00 -6.14
C THR A 122 4.33 -8.97 -5.00
N GLU A 123 4.78 -9.16 -3.75
CA GLU A 123 3.95 -8.93 -2.56
C GLU A 123 3.28 -7.55 -2.59
N ALA A 124 4.04 -6.52 -2.93
CA ALA A 124 3.53 -5.15 -3.01
C ALA A 124 2.48 -4.98 -4.11
N THR A 125 2.58 -5.73 -5.23
CA THR A 125 1.56 -5.74 -6.27
C THR A 125 0.25 -6.32 -5.74
N TYR A 126 0.31 -7.49 -5.08
CA TYR A 126 -0.88 -8.14 -4.52
C TYR A 126 -1.52 -7.28 -3.43
N VAL A 127 -0.72 -6.73 -2.50
CA VAL A 127 -1.23 -5.81 -1.46
C VAL A 127 -1.92 -4.59 -2.08
N SER A 128 -1.34 -4.00 -3.12
CA SER A 128 -1.92 -2.83 -3.77
C SER A 128 -3.24 -3.14 -4.44
N ILE A 129 -3.29 -4.21 -5.23
CA ILE A 129 -4.52 -4.54 -5.98
C ILE A 129 -5.64 -5.03 -5.06
N LEU A 130 -5.34 -5.78 -3.99
CA LEU A 130 -6.31 -6.19 -2.98
C LEU A 130 -6.89 -4.98 -2.23
N LYS A 131 -6.06 -3.98 -1.90
CA LYS A 131 -6.56 -2.70 -1.36
C LYS A 131 -7.53 -2.03 -2.33
N GLY A 132 -7.21 -2.03 -3.62
CA GLY A 132 -8.11 -1.54 -4.65
C GLY A 132 -9.45 -2.25 -4.65
N CYS A 133 -9.47 -3.59 -4.56
CA CYS A 133 -10.70 -4.38 -4.45
C CYS A 133 -11.54 -3.96 -3.24
N GLY A 134 -10.92 -3.79 -2.07
CA GLY A 134 -11.60 -3.34 -0.84
C GLY A 134 -12.18 -1.94 -0.96
N GLU A 135 -11.44 -1.00 -1.58
CA GLU A 135 -11.89 0.39 -1.74
C GLU A 135 -13.11 0.54 -2.67
N ILE A 136 -13.24 -0.32 -3.68
CA ILE A 136 -14.42 -0.32 -4.57
C ILE A 136 -15.52 -1.29 -4.12
N GLY A 137 -15.27 -2.10 -3.07
CA GLY A 137 -16.20 -3.12 -2.61
C GLY A 137 -16.41 -4.28 -3.60
N SER A 138 -15.45 -4.55 -4.48
CA SER A 138 -15.56 -5.62 -5.49
C SER A 138 -15.14 -6.97 -4.94
N LEU A 139 -16.09 -7.71 -4.39
CA LEU A 139 -15.87 -9.05 -3.87
C LEU A 139 -15.41 -10.02 -4.97
N GLU A 140 -15.96 -9.90 -6.19
CA GLU A 140 -15.63 -10.77 -7.31
C GLU A 140 -14.15 -10.66 -7.70
N GLN A 141 -13.67 -9.43 -7.91
CA GLN A 141 -12.26 -9.20 -8.22
C GLN A 141 -11.35 -9.64 -7.07
N GLY A 142 -11.75 -9.37 -5.82
CA GLY A 142 -11.03 -9.83 -4.63
C GLY A 142 -10.89 -11.36 -4.59
N HIS A 143 -11.95 -12.09 -4.91
CA HIS A 143 -11.92 -13.57 -5.02
C HIS A 143 -10.99 -14.03 -6.15
N GLN A 144 -11.02 -13.40 -7.31
CA GLN A 144 -10.16 -13.75 -8.44
C GLN A 144 -8.68 -13.57 -8.08
N ILE A 145 -8.32 -12.46 -7.45
CA ILE A 145 -6.95 -12.19 -6.99
C ILE A 145 -6.52 -13.19 -5.90
N HIS A 146 -7.38 -13.46 -4.91
CA HIS A 146 -7.08 -14.45 -3.87
C HIS A 146 -6.86 -15.85 -4.46
N ALA A 147 -7.73 -16.28 -5.38
CA ALA A 147 -7.58 -17.55 -6.08
C ALA A 147 -6.30 -17.61 -6.94
N LEU A 148 -5.87 -16.48 -7.52
CA LEU A 148 -4.61 -16.37 -8.25
C LEU A 148 -3.41 -16.55 -7.31
N ILE A 149 -3.40 -15.90 -6.15
CA ILE A 149 -2.35 -16.06 -5.14
C ILE A 149 -2.21 -17.53 -4.75
N LEU A 150 -3.32 -18.21 -4.46
CA LEU A 150 -3.31 -19.62 -4.08
C LEU A 150 -2.80 -20.55 -5.19
N ARG A 151 -3.17 -20.29 -6.45
CA ARG A 151 -2.78 -21.11 -7.62
C ARG A 151 -1.35 -20.87 -8.07
N SER A 152 -0.82 -19.66 -7.92
CA SER A 152 0.55 -19.32 -8.32
C SER A 152 1.61 -19.97 -7.44
N GLY A 153 1.22 -20.58 -6.31
CA GLY A 153 2.16 -21.08 -5.32
C GLY A 153 2.92 -19.97 -4.58
N PHE A 154 2.46 -18.74 -4.73
CA PHE A 154 3.04 -17.61 -4.00
C PHE A 154 2.90 -17.84 -2.50
N GLN A 155 4.02 -17.81 -1.79
CA GLN A 155 4.01 -18.01 -0.34
C GLN A 155 3.36 -16.79 0.32
N THR A 156 2.17 -17.00 0.90
CA THR A 156 1.46 -15.91 1.57
C THR A 156 2.27 -15.39 2.74
N THR A 157 2.26 -14.08 2.87
CA THR A 157 2.95 -13.33 3.93
C THR A 157 1.92 -12.62 4.78
N ILE A 158 2.28 -12.25 5.99
CA ILE A 158 1.38 -11.53 6.91
C ILE A 158 0.77 -10.27 6.24
N PRO A 159 1.53 -9.44 5.47
CA PRO A 159 0.94 -8.30 4.74
C PRO A 159 -0.15 -8.69 3.74
N ILE A 160 0.02 -9.78 3.00
CA ILE A 160 -1.02 -10.25 2.06
C ILE A 160 -2.24 -10.76 2.81
N GLU A 161 -2.03 -11.62 3.83
CA GLU A 161 -3.12 -12.21 4.62
C GLU A 161 -3.93 -11.13 5.33
N SER A 162 -3.27 -10.17 5.97
CA SER A 162 -3.92 -9.01 6.63
C SER A 162 -4.69 -8.14 5.63
N THR A 163 -4.15 -7.96 4.42
CA THR A 163 -4.83 -7.19 3.36
C THR A 163 -6.03 -7.95 2.80
N LEU A 164 -5.97 -9.29 2.70
CA LEU A 164 -7.11 -10.12 2.32
C LEU A 164 -8.24 -10.01 3.34
N ILE A 165 -7.92 -10.03 4.64
CA ILE A 165 -8.90 -9.84 5.71
C ILE A 165 -9.58 -8.47 5.56
N ASP A 166 -8.81 -7.39 5.45
CA ASP A 166 -9.34 -6.03 5.25
C ASP A 166 -10.22 -5.94 4.00
N MET A 167 -9.76 -6.48 2.89
CA MET A 167 -10.48 -6.52 1.61
C MET A 167 -11.82 -7.26 1.77
N TYR A 168 -11.81 -8.45 2.37
CA TYR A 168 -13.06 -9.22 2.56
C TYR A 168 -14.03 -8.51 3.50
N CYS A 169 -13.54 -7.89 4.58
CA CYS A 169 -14.37 -7.09 5.47
C CYS A 169 -14.99 -5.91 4.72
N LYS A 170 -14.20 -5.13 3.97
CA LYS A 170 -14.70 -4.00 3.18
C LYS A 170 -15.71 -4.40 2.10
N CYS A 171 -15.57 -5.60 1.55
CA CYS A 171 -16.53 -6.17 0.59
C CYS A 171 -17.75 -6.83 1.26
N GLY A 172 -17.93 -6.71 2.58
CA GLY A 172 -19.06 -7.28 3.32
C GLY A 172 -19.00 -8.79 3.55
N SER A 173 -17.88 -9.45 3.24
CA SER A 173 -17.69 -10.89 3.37
C SER A 173 -16.91 -11.26 4.63
N VAL A 174 -17.44 -10.87 5.80
CA VAL A 174 -16.77 -11.06 7.11
C VAL A 174 -16.46 -12.52 7.40
N ARG A 175 -17.31 -13.44 6.93
CA ARG A 175 -17.07 -14.89 7.04
C ARG A 175 -15.78 -15.31 6.33
N ARG A 176 -15.56 -14.82 5.09
CA ARG A 176 -14.32 -15.09 4.34
C ARG A 176 -13.10 -14.47 5.01
N ALA A 177 -13.24 -13.25 5.54
CA ALA A 177 -12.19 -12.63 6.33
C ALA A 177 -11.80 -13.50 7.53
N ARG A 178 -12.78 -14.06 8.24
CA ARG A 178 -12.53 -14.98 9.36
C ARG A 178 -11.86 -16.27 8.93
N GLU A 179 -12.26 -16.86 7.82
CA GLU A 179 -11.62 -18.06 7.26
C GLU A 179 -10.12 -17.81 6.97
N VAL A 180 -9.77 -16.65 6.37
CA VAL A 180 -8.36 -16.26 6.13
C VAL A 180 -7.64 -16.08 7.46
N PHE A 181 -8.25 -15.35 8.40
CA PHE A 181 -7.65 -15.10 9.72
C PHE A 181 -7.33 -16.40 10.46
N ASP A 182 -8.26 -17.36 10.48
CA ASP A 182 -8.06 -18.63 11.18
C ASP A 182 -6.98 -19.52 10.54
N GLN A 183 -6.70 -19.33 9.25
CA GLN A 183 -5.65 -20.06 8.53
C GLN A 183 -4.25 -19.46 8.70
N MET A 184 -4.16 -18.22 9.19
CA MET A 184 -2.86 -17.56 9.43
C MET A 184 -2.04 -18.32 10.48
N ARG A 185 -0.77 -18.56 10.16
CA ARG A 185 0.17 -19.17 11.10
C ARG A 185 0.58 -18.23 12.24
N LYS A 186 0.62 -16.95 11.96
CA LYS A 186 0.97 -15.88 12.91
C LYS A 186 0.08 -14.68 12.67
N HIS A 187 -0.38 -14.07 13.74
CA HIS A 187 -1.17 -12.85 13.70
C HIS A 187 -0.33 -11.69 14.22
N ASP A 188 -0.38 -10.57 13.50
CA ASP A 188 0.18 -9.29 13.95
C ASP A 188 -0.96 -8.33 14.37
N VAL A 189 -0.60 -7.15 14.89
CA VAL A 189 -1.58 -6.14 15.30
C VAL A 189 -2.52 -5.78 14.15
N ILE A 190 -2.00 -5.77 12.90
CA ILE A 190 -2.79 -5.36 11.72
C ILE A 190 -3.90 -6.38 11.43
N SER A 191 -3.59 -7.69 11.45
CA SER A 191 -4.58 -8.74 11.20
C SER A 191 -5.67 -8.78 12.27
N TRP A 192 -5.29 -8.64 13.56
CA TRP A 192 -6.26 -8.53 14.65
C TRP A 192 -7.16 -7.30 14.46
N THR A 193 -6.57 -6.15 14.22
CA THR A 193 -7.29 -4.88 14.01
C THR A 193 -8.26 -4.96 12.83
N ALA A 194 -7.83 -5.55 11.71
CA ALA A 194 -8.70 -5.72 10.54
C ALA A 194 -9.95 -6.57 10.86
N MET A 195 -9.78 -7.66 11.63
CA MET A 195 -10.92 -8.48 12.06
C MET A 195 -11.83 -7.76 13.05
N ILE A 196 -11.28 -7.07 14.05
CA ILE A 196 -12.06 -6.31 15.05
C ILE A 196 -12.91 -5.24 14.35
N ILE A 197 -12.29 -4.45 13.48
CA ILE A 197 -12.97 -3.40 12.71
C ILE A 197 -14.01 -4.01 11.76
N GLY A 198 -13.64 -5.10 11.07
CA GLY A 198 -14.53 -5.80 10.16
C GLY A 198 -15.80 -6.27 10.86
N TYR A 199 -15.68 -6.91 12.01
CA TYR A 199 -16.83 -7.30 12.81
C TYR A 199 -17.66 -6.10 13.31
N ALA A 200 -16.98 -5.07 13.83
CA ALA A 200 -17.66 -3.87 14.36
C ALA A 200 -18.49 -3.16 13.28
N GLN A 201 -17.92 -2.95 12.09
CA GLN A 201 -18.60 -2.26 10.98
C GLN A 201 -19.81 -3.02 10.42
N HIS A 202 -19.83 -4.35 10.55
CA HIS A 202 -20.93 -5.18 10.06
C HIS A 202 -21.94 -5.59 11.14
N GLY A 203 -21.92 -4.92 12.30
CA GLY A 203 -22.89 -5.15 13.38
C GLY A 203 -22.63 -6.42 14.20
N HIS A 204 -21.46 -7.06 14.03
CA HIS A 204 -21.03 -8.24 14.78
C HIS A 204 -20.22 -7.82 16.02
N GLY A 205 -20.79 -6.94 16.85
CA GLY A 205 -20.09 -6.37 18.00
C GLY A 205 -19.64 -7.41 19.04
N LYS A 206 -20.44 -8.48 19.26
CA LYS A 206 -20.05 -9.58 20.15
C LYS A 206 -18.78 -10.28 19.69
N GLU A 207 -18.71 -10.61 18.40
CA GLU A 207 -17.58 -11.25 17.78
C GLU A 207 -16.34 -10.34 17.82
N ALA A 208 -16.53 -9.03 17.61
CA ALA A 208 -15.45 -8.05 17.73
C ALA A 208 -14.83 -8.05 19.14
N LEU A 209 -15.67 -8.10 20.20
CA LEU A 209 -15.19 -8.16 21.58
C LEU A 209 -14.56 -9.51 21.93
N ILE A 210 -15.04 -10.62 21.37
CA ILE A 210 -14.42 -11.95 21.54
C ILE A 210 -12.99 -11.92 20.94
N ILE A 211 -12.85 -11.47 19.70
CA ILE A 211 -11.54 -11.35 19.03
C ILE A 211 -10.61 -10.40 19.79
N THR A 212 -11.14 -9.31 20.36
CA THR A 212 -10.36 -8.41 21.22
C THR A 212 -9.78 -9.14 22.44
N LYS A 213 -10.61 -9.94 23.11
CA LYS A 213 -10.15 -10.73 24.27
C LYS A 213 -9.09 -11.77 23.87
N GLU A 214 -9.25 -12.41 22.72
CA GLU A 214 -8.26 -13.35 22.17
C GLU A 214 -6.93 -12.65 21.87
N MET A 215 -6.96 -11.45 21.26
CA MET A 215 -5.79 -10.62 20.99
C MET A 215 -5.01 -10.32 22.28
N LEU A 216 -5.71 -9.84 23.31
CA LEU A 216 -5.13 -9.52 24.62
C LEU A 216 -4.58 -10.75 25.32
N ALA A 217 -5.29 -11.89 25.27
CA ALA A 217 -4.85 -13.16 25.86
C ALA A 217 -3.56 -13.70 25.21
N LYS A 218 -3.31 -13.37 23.92
CA LYS A 218 -2.07 -13.66 23.21
C LYS A 218 -0.95 -12.64 23.47
N GLY A 219 -1.18 -11.65 24.32
CA GLY A 219 -0.20 -10.61 24.67
C GLY A 219 0.02 -9.60 23.56
N VAL A 220 -0.86 -9.51 22.56
CA VAL A 220 -0.78 -8.50 21.50
C VAL A 220 -1.41 -7.20 22.01
N ILE A 221 -0.62 -6.12 22.02
CA ILE A 221 -1.06 -4.82 22.53
C ILE A 221 -1.85 -4.09 21.44
N PRO A 222 -3.12 -3.68 21.71
CA PRO A 222 -3.90 -2.89 20.79
C PRO A 222 -3.26 -1.51 20.54
N ASP A 223 -3.25 -1.08 19.29
CA ASP A 223 -2.89 0.28 18.92
C ASP A 223 -4.13 1.21 18.91
N HIS A 224 -3.94 2.49 18.59
CA HIS A 224 -5.02 3.47 18.55
C HIS A 224 -6.12 3.11 17.54
N ILE A 225 -5.77 2.46 16.41
CA ILE A 225 -6.74 2.03 15.39
C ILE A 225 -7.55 0.85 15.91
N THR A 226 -6.90 -0.08 16.60
CA THR A 226 -7.58 -1.22 17.28
C THR A 226 -8.60 -0.70 18.30
N PHE A 227 -8.20 0.26 19.15
CA PHE A 227 -9.12 0.85 20.14
C PHE A 227 -10.32 1.54 19.48
N MET A 228 -10.14 2.23 18.36
CA MET A 228 -11.27 2.79 17.59
C MET A 228 -12.26 1.70 17.17
N GLY A 229 -11.77 0.55 16.70
CA GLY A 229 -12.61 -0.60 16.36
C GLY A 229 -13.36 -1.17 17.57
N ILE A 230 -12.66 -1.34 18.70
CA ILE A 230 -13.26 -1.82 19.96
C ILE A 230 -14.35 -0.88 20.45
N LEU A 231 -14.08 0.42 20.51
CA LEU A 231 -15.06 1.43 20.94
C LEU A 231 -16.26 1.50 20.00
N SER A 232 -16.04 1.33 18.68
CA SER A 232 -17.13 1.22 17.71
C SER A 232 -18.01 0.01 17.98
N ALA A 233 -17.42 -1.16 18.28
CA ALA A 233 -18.16 -2.36 18.63
C ALA A 233 -18.98 -2.17 19.90
N CYS A 234 -18.41 -1.58 20.95
CA CYS A 234 -19.12 -1.26 22.20
C CYS A 234 -20.29 -0.30 21.95
N ASN A 235 -20.08 0.74 21.13
CA ASN A 235 -21.12 1.71 20.79
C ASN A 235 -22.30 1.05 20.07
N HIS A 236 -22.05 0.22 19.07
CA HIS A 236 -23.11 -0.53 18.35
C HIS A 236 -23.90 -1.47 19.26
N MET A 237 -23.32 -1.92 20.36
CA MET A 237 -23.96 -2.81 21.32
C MET A 237 -24.56 -2.10 22.54
N GLY A 238 -24.35 -0.78 22.66
CA GLY A 238 -24.78 0.00 23.84
C GLY A 238 -24.00 -0.33 25.12
N LEU A 239 -22.77 -0.88 25.02
CA LEU A 239 -21.94 -1.31 26.14
C LEU A 239 -21.06 -0.15 26.64
N VAL A 240 -21.68 0.81 27.35
CA VAL A 240 -21.01 2.04 27.82
C VAL A 240 -19.92 1.73 28.84
N GLU A 241 -20.16 0.84 29.79
CA GLU A 241 -19.18 0.49 30.83
C GLU A 241 -17.94 -0.19 30.26
N ASP A 242 -18.13 -1.13 29.32
CA ASP A 242 -17.02 -1.78 28.61
C ASP A 242 -16.22 -0.75 27.80
N ALA A 243 -16.91 0.16 27.09
CA ALA A 243 -16.25 1.23 26.34
C ALA A 243 -15.38 2.11 27.24
N LEU A 244 -15.88 2.52 28.42
CA LEU A 244 -15.11 3.29 29.39
C LEU A 244 -13.91 2.52 29.93
N SER A 245 -14.08 1.21 30.20
CA SER A 245 -12.98 0.35 30.64
C SER A 245 -11.87 0.27 29.60
N TYR A 246 -12.21 0.01 28.33
CA TYR A 246 -11.23 0.00 27.23
C TYR A 246 -10.57 1.38 27.02
N PHE A 247 -11.36 2.46 27.10
CA PHE A 247 -10.83 3.81 26.96
C PHE A 247 -9.78 4.13 28.04
N HIS A 248 -10.03 3.80 29.31
CA HIS A 248 -9.06 3.98 30.39
C HIS A 248 -7.81 3.10 30.24
N SER A 249 -7.90 1.98 29.52
CA SER A 249 -6.74 1.10 29.27
C SER A 249 -5.82 1.58 28.15
N MET A 250 -6.18 2.68 27.45
CA MET A 250 -5.35 3.32 26.42
C MET A 250 -4.18 4.14 26.99
N SER A 251 -4.07 4.28 28.33
CA SER A 251 -3.09 5.15 29.02
C SER A 251 -1.71 4.54 29.09
#